data_9e5ad367ab00fb9fa7a7556a3a88ae95
#
_entry.id   9e5ad367ab00fb9fa7a7556a3a88ae95
#
_cell.length_a   1.000
_cell.length_b   1.000
_cell.length_c   1.000
_cell.angle_alpha   90.00
_cell.angle_beta   90.00
_cell.angle_gamma   90.00
#
_symmetry.space_group_name_H-M   'P 1'
#
loop_
_entity.id
_entity.type
_entity.pdbx_description
1 polymer ?
#
loop_
_entity_poly.entity_id
_entity_poly.type
_entity_poly.pdbx_seq_one_letter_code
_entity_poly.pdbx_strand_id
1 'polypeptide(L)'
;MRAALVFAGTMTLLLMPKLLAYLVLLRRPGELHRYGGALRAFVSLLIETVVSGLIAPVMMVMQSTAVSEILVGKDSGWQVQRRDDGRLPFRVLARSYLGHTTVGVLLAAAAIAVSWPLFLWMTPVIVGLVLAIPLAAVTASAAFGRGLQRLGLLATPEERDPPEVLQRANALARMVECDDDVTAPILRLLRNPDMVAAHRAMLRPRARQRGEVDVALVVGLAKLDDIDSLDDALQILTRRELAAVLGDGRGLDRLIEVSSAAPVRGAAG
;
A
#
# COMPACT_ATOMS: atom_id res chain seq x y z
N MET A 1 -0.96 -10.91 43.71
CA MET A 1 -0.41 -9.53 43.88
C MET A 1 0.86 -9.28 43.09
N ARG A 2 1.92 -10.11 43.13
CA ARG A 2 3.18 -9.85 42.42
C ARG A 2 3.02 -9.72 40.89
N ALA A 3 2.25 -10.61 40.25
CA ALA A 3 2.03 -10.54 38.80
C ALA A 3 1.32 -9.24 38.35
N ALA A 4 0.33 -8.78 39.13
CA ALA A 4 -0.38 -7.53 38.83
C ALA A 4 0.54 -6.29 38.96
N LEU A 5 1.45 -6.29 39.93
CA LEU A 5 2.43 -5.22 40.09
C LEU A 5 3.45 -5.18 38.91
N VAL A 6 3.92 -6.36 38.50
CA VAL A 6 4.82 -6.47 37.32
C VAL A 6 4.10 -5.99 36.07
N PHE A 7 2.86 -6.43 35.85
CA PHE A 7 2.05 -5.99 34.73
C PHE A 7 1.81 -4.47 34.72
N ALA A 8 1.40 -3.91 35.86
CA ALA A 8 1.20 -2.48 36.00
C ALA A 8 2.48 -1.69 35.74
N GLY A 9 3.63 -2.14 36.28
CA GLY A 9 4.93 -1.51 36.04
C GLY A 9 5.33 -1.57 34.58
N THR A 10 5.14 -2.71 33.90
CA THR A 10 5.42 -2.87 32.47
C THR A 10 4.51 -1.96 31.62
N MET A 11 3.21 -1.93 31.91
CA MET A 11 2.27 -1.05 31.19
C MET A 11 2.60 0.43 31.40
N THR A 12 2.94 0.82 32.63
CA THR A 12 3.39 2.18 32.93
C THR A 12 4.63 2.55 32.12
N LEU A 13 5.63 1.68 32.06
CA LEU A 13 6.85 1.91 31.29
C LEU A 13 6.57 2.02 29.78
N LEU A 14 5.70 1.18 29.22
CA LEU A 14 5.31 1.19 27.82
C LEU A 14 4.50 2.44 27.43
N LEU A 15 3.61 2.89 28.29
CA LEU A 15 2.74 4.05 28.03
C LEU A 15 3.39 5.38 28.38
N MET A 16 4.39 5.38 29.24
CA MET A 16 5.05 6.60 29.72
C MET A 16 5.58 7.50 28.58
N PRO A 17 6.27 7.01 27.54
CA PRO A 17 6.75 7.87 26.46
C PRO A 17 5.60 8.57 25.72
N LYS A 18 4.47 7.89 25.50
CA LYS A 18 3.29 8.45 24.86
C LYS A 18 2.63 9.54 25.72
N LEU A 19 2.53 9.28 27.02
CA LEU A 19 1.97 10.26 27.97
C LEU A 19 2.88 11.49 28.09
N LEU A 20 4.22 11.29 28.14
CA LEU A 20 5.17 12.38 28.15
C LEU A 20 5.11 13.21 26.87
N ALA A 21 5.01 12.57 25.69
CA ALA A 21 4.84 13.26 24.42
C ALA A 21 3.56 14.11 24.42
N TYR A 22 2.44 13.56 24.93
CA TYR A 22 1.20 14.30 25.06
C TYR A 22 1.35 15.49 26.02
N LEU A 23 1.99 15.32 27.18
CA LEU A 23 2.25 16.41 28.14
C LEU A 23 3.12 17.51 27.53
N VAL A 24 4.14 17.15 26.75
CA VAL A 24 4.96 18.13 26.01
C VAL A 24 4.12 18.88 24.98
N LEU A 25 3.24 18.17 24.25
CA LEU A 25 2.34 18.78 23.27
C LEU A 25 1.41 19.79 23.94
N LEU A 26 0.88 19.50 25.13
CA LEU A 26 0.02 20.43 25.88
C LEU A 26 0.73 21.75 26.24
N ARG A 27 2.06 21.70 26.38
CA ARG A 27 2.88 22.91 26.69
C ARG A 27 3.25 23.74 25.47
N ARG A 28 2.88 23.26 24.25
CA ARG A 28 3.17 23.93 22.98
C ARG A 28 1.88 24.25 22.22
N PRO A 29 1.22 25.37 22.57
CA PRO A 29 -0.13 25.69 22.04
C PRO A 29 -0.18 25.80 20.51
N GLY A 30 0.88 26.27 19.86
CA GLY A 30 0.99 26.35 18.40
C GLY A 30 0.98 24.97 17.74
N GLU A 31 1.74 24.01 18.28
CA GLU A 31 1.73 22.63 17.80
C GLU A 31 0.41 21.94 18.16
N LEU A 32 -0.09 22.14 19.37
CA LEU A 32 -1.35 21.56 19.82
C LEU A 32 -2.53 21.92 18.89
N HIS A 33 -2.58 23.14 18.39
CA HIS A 33 -3.60 23.59 17.43
C HIS A 33 -3.50 22.79 16.11
N ARG A 34 -2.29 22.50 15.64
CA ARG A 34 -2.04 21.71 14.43
C ARG A 34 -2.52 20.25 14.56
N TYR A 35 -2.55 19.70 15.77
CA TYR A 35 -3.15 18.38 16.08
C TYR A 35 -4.66 18.45 16.36
N GLY A 36 -5.29 19.63 16.27
CA GLY A 36 -6.71 19.83 16.45
C GLY A 36 -7.17 20.06 17.88
N GLY A 37 -6.25 20.39 18.77
CA GLY A 37 -6.52 20.71 20.17
C GLY A 37 -6.35 19.51 21.11
N ALA A 38 -6.34 19.80 22.42
CA ALA A 38 -6.02 18.83 23.47
C ALA A 38 -6.94 17.61 23.46
N LEU A 39 -8.25 17.79 23.34
CA LEU A 39 -9.21 16.68 23.39
C LEU A 39 -9.03 15.71 22.22
N ARG A 40 -8.88 16.23 20.98
CA ARG A 40 -8.69 15.38 19.80
C ARG A 40 -7.35 14.64 19.85
N ALA A 41 -6.27 15.31 20.28
CA ALA A 41 -4.98 14.68 20.47
C ALA A 41 -5.04 13.57 21.54
N PHE A 42 -5.75 13.78 22.63
CA PHE A 42 -5.95 12.76 23.67
C PHE A 42 -6.76 11.55 23.15
N VAL A 43 -7.89 11.81 22.48
CA VAL A 43 -8.71 10.74 21.89
C VAL A 43 -7.93 9.97 20.85
N SER A 44 -7.12 10.65 20.01
CA SER A 44 -6.23 10.00 19.05
C SER A 44 -5.20 9.10 19.73
N LEU A 45 -4.61 9.55 20.84
CA LEU A 45 -3.68 8.76 21.65
C LEU A 45 -4.34 7.50 22.21
N LEU A 46 -5.58 7.60 22.69
CA LEU A 46 -6.33 6.46 23.19
C LEU A 46 -6.64 5.44 22.07
N ILE A 47 -7.17 5.92 20.95
CA ILE A 47 -7.49 5.08 19.79
C ILE A 47 -6.22 4.35 19.30
N GLU A 48 -5.14 5.08 19.12
CA GLU A 48 -3.86 4.53 18.70
C GLU A 48 -3.34 3.47 19.68
N THR A 49 -3.45 3.72 20.99
CA THR A 49 -3.01 2.78 22.00
C THR A 49 -3.85 1.51 22.00
N VAL A 50 -5.18 1.62 21.88
CA VAL A 50 -6.08 0.45 21.81
C VAL A 50 -5.84 -0.35 20.53
N VAL A 51 -5.78 0.32 19.39
CA VAL A 51 -5.54 -0.35 18.09
C VAL A 51 -4.17 -1.03 18.07
N SER A 52 -3.11 -0.37 18.54
CA SER A 52 -1.77 -0.95 18.65
C SER A 52 -1.76 -2.17 19.58
N GLY A 53 -2.45 -2.10 20.73
CA GLY A 53 -2.57 -3.23 21.66
C GLY A 53 -3.29 -4.43 21.06
N LEU A 54 -4.33 -4.21 20.23
CA LEU A 54 -5.04 -5.28 19.54
C LEU A 54 -4.25 -5.87 18.36
N ILE A 55 -3.43 -5.06 17.68
CA ILE A 55 -2.57 -5.51 16.58
C ILE A 55 -1.33 -6.25 17.10
N ALA A 56 -0.83 -5.92 18.28
CA ALA A 56 0.40 -6.50 18.83
C ALA A 56 0.44 -8.04 18.79
N PRO A 57 -0.59 -8.79 19.26
CA PRO A 57 -0.57 -10.26 19.18
C PRO A 57 -0.62 -10.79 17.75
N VAL A 58 -1.25 -10.09 16.81
CA VAL A 58 -1.23 -10.44 15.39
C VAL A 58 0.20 -10.32 14.84
N MET A 59 0.88 -9.22 15.13
CA MET A 59 2.28 -9.01 14.75
C MET A 59 3.22 -10.04 15.38
N MET A 60 2.98 -10.43 16.63
CA MET A 60 3.76 -11.48 17.29
C MET A 60 3.66 -12.82 16.54
N VAL A 61 2.46 -13.23 16.14
CA VAL A 61 2.26 -14.46 15.36
C VAL A 61 2.95 -14.35 13.99
N MET A 62 2.81 -13.22 13.29
CA MET A 62 3.48 -12.99 12.00
C MET A 62 5.00 -13.08 12.12
N GLN A 63 5.58 -12.40 13.10
CA GLN A 63 7.03 -12.40 13.32
C GLN A 63 7.53 -13.79 13.73
N SER A 64 6.79 -14.50 14.59
CA SER A 64 7.13 -15.87 14.99
C SER A 64 7.10 -16.83 13.80
N THR A 65 6.13 -16.67 12.90
CA THR A 65 6.06 -17.46 11.66
C THR A 65 7.25 -17.16 10.76
N ALA A 66 7.58 -15.89 10.53
CA ALA A 66 8.72 -15.48 9.71
C ALA A 66 10.05 -16.01 10.26
N VAL A 67 10.26 -15.92 11.59
CA VAL A 67 11.46 -16.50 12.24
C VAL A 67 11.51 -18.01 12.07
N SER A 68 10.37 -18.69 12.22
CA SER A 68 10.31 -20.15 12.05
C SER A 68 10.62 -20.56 10.60
N GLU A 69 10.15 -19.83 9.61
CA GLU A 69 10.45 -20.05 8.20
C GLU A 69 11.95 -19.92 7.91
N ILE A 70 12.58 -18.87 8.44
CA ILE A 70 14.03 -18.65 8.31
C ILE A 70 14.83 -19.79 8.95
N LEU A 71 14.43 -20.25 10.14
CA LEU A 71 15.10 -21.36 10.85
C LEU A 71 14.99 -22.68 10.10
N VAL A 72 13.94 -22.88 9.30
CA VAL A 72 13.75 -24.07 8.44
C VAL A 72 14.43 -23.88 7.07
N GLY A 73 15.12 -22.76 6.84
CA GLY A 73 15.82 -22.48 5.58
C GLY A 73 14.91 -22.02 4.45
N LYS A 74 13.68 -21.60 4.74
CA LYS A 74 12.79 -21.00 3.75
C LYS A 74 13.05 -19.50 3.70
N ASP A 75 13.57 -19.04 2.56
CA ASP A 75 13.66 -17.59 2.29
C ASP A 75 12.41 -17.17 1.50
N SER A 76 11.62 -16.30 2.07
CA SER A 76 10.43 -15.74 1.42
C SER A 76 10.75 -14.68 0.37
N GLY A 77 12.03 -14.29 0.24
CA GLY A 77 12.50 -13.29 -0.70
C GLY A 77 11.89 -11.89 -0.49
N TRP A 78 12.33 -10.93 -1.28
CA TRP A 78 11.75 -9.59 -1.28
C TRP A 78 10.50 -9.56 -2.17
N GLN A 79 9.33 -9.41 -1.58
CA GLN A 79 8.10 -9.18 -2.33
C GLN A 79 7.89 -7.68 -2.53
N VAL A 80 7.68 -7.29 -3.79
CA VAL A 80 7.38 -5.89 -4.13
C VAL A 80 6.06 -5.49 -3.48
N GLN A 81 6.11 -4.43 -2.66
CA GLN A 81 4.90 -3.89 -2.05
C GLN A 81 3.98 -3.32 -3.13
N ARG A 82 2.70 -3.64 -3.04
CA ARG A 82 1.67 -2.99 -3.87
C ARG A 82 1.60 -1.52 -3.50
N ARG A 83 1.71 -0.67 -4.50
CA ARG A 83 1.61 0.79 -4.36
C ARG A 83 0.26 1.33 -4.85
N ASP A 84 -0.63 0.43 -5.26
CA ASP A 84 -1.96 0.81 -5.73
C ASP A 84 -2.84 1.11 -4.51
N ASP A 85 -3.66 2.16 -4.60
CA ASP A 85 -4.75 2.45 -3.65
C ASP A 85 -5.87 1.39 -3.71
N GLY A 86 -5.65 0.30 -4.44
CA GLY A 86 -6.56 -0.80 -4.64
C GLY A 86 -6.86 -1.50 -3.33
N ARG A 87 -8.14 -1.55 -2.96
CA ARG A 87 -8.60 -2.33 -1.82
C ARG A 87 -8.25 -3.80 -2.04
N LEU A 88 -7.54 -4.39 -1.09
CA LEU A 88 -7.38 -5.84 -1.07
C LEU A 88 -8.76 -6.48 -0.98
N PRO A 89 -9.10 -7.42 -1.89
CA PRO A 89 -10.36 -8.16 -1.79
C PRO A 89 -10.47 -8.80 -0.42
N PHE A 90 -11.63 -8.66 0.24
CA PHE A 90 -11.84 -9.19 1.58
C PHE A 90 -11.50 -10.70 1.69
N ARG A 91 -11.76 -11.47 0.61
CA ARG A 91 -11.40 -12.89 0.55
C ARG A 91 -9.90 -13.15 0.69
N VAL A 92 -9.07 -12.32 0.06
CA VAL A 92 -7.60 -12.44 0.14
C VAL A 92 -7.14 -12.11 1.55
N LEU A 93 -7.68 -11.02 2.12
CA LEU A 93 -7.39 -10.60 3.48
C LEU A 93 -7.81 -11.67 4.50
N ALA A 94 -9.05 -12.15 4.40
CA ALA A 94 -9.56 -13.20 5.28
C ALA A 94 -8.70 -14.47 5.22
N ARG A 95 -8.27 -14.88 4.03
CA ARG A 95 -7.40 -16.07 3.86
C ARG A 95 -6.04 -15.87 4.51
N SER A 96 -5.46 -14.67 4.41
CA SER A 96 -4.15 -14.36 5.00
C SER A 96 -4.17 -14.33 6.52
N TYR A 97 -5.29 -13.89 7.13
CA TYR A 97 -5.43 -13.77 8.59
C TYR A 97 -6.21 -14.89 9.24
N LEU A 98 -6.70 -15.87 8.48
CA LEU A 98 -7.45 -17.01 9.02
C LEU A 98 -6.65 -17.79 10.08
N GLY A 99 -5.34 -17.99 9.83
CA GLY A 99 -4.44 -18.65 10.78
C GLY A 99 -4.36 -17.91 12.13
N HIS A 100 -4.33 -16.59 12.12
CA HIS A 100 -4.30 -15.78 13.35
C HIS A 100 -5.62 -15.91 14.13
N THR A 101 -6.75 -15.85 13.42
CA THR A 101 -8.07 -16.03 14.03
C THR A 101 -8.24 -17.44 14.63
N THR A 102 -7.78 -18.49 13.91
CA THR A 102 -7.82 -19.86 14.43
C THR A 102 -6.96 -20.03 15.69
N VAL A 103 -5.75 -19.47 15.71
CA VAL A 103 -4.90 -19.45 16.91
C VAL A 103 -5.61 -18.74 18.06
N GLY A 104 -6.25 -17.61 17.81
CA GLY A 104 -7.02 -16.87 18.81
C GLY A 104 -8.17 -17.69 19.42
N VAL A 105 -8.94 -18.39 18.58
CA VAL A 105 -10.05 -19.26 19.02
C VAL A 105 -9.54 -20.45 19.83
N LEU A 106 -8.46 -21.10 19.37
CA LEU A 106 -7.86 -22.22 20.10
C LEU A 106 -7.29 -21.77 21.46
N LEU A 107 -6.66 -20.60 21.48
CA LEU A 107 -6.13 -20.02 22.72
C LEU A 107 -7.27 -19.68 23.71
N ALA A 108 -8.37 -19.14 23.21
CA ALA A 108 -9.57 -18.89 24.02
C ALA A 108 -10.13 -20.17 24.63
N ALA A 109 -10.32 -21.22 23.82
CA ALA A 109 -10.80 -22.52 24.27
C ALA A 109 -9.86 -23.13 25.31
N ALA A 110 -8.56 -23.12 25.08
CA ALA A 110 -7.56 -23.61 26.02
C ALA A 110 -7.56 -22.82 27.33
N ALA A 111 -7.62 -21.50 27.28
CA ALA A 111 -7.64 -20.66 28.47
C ALA A 111 -8.91 -20.92 29.35
N ILE A 112 -10.07 -21.06 28.72
CA ILE A 112 -11.34 -21.39 29.40
C ILE A 112 -11.26 -22.76 30.02
N ALA A 113 -10.71 -23.77 29.32
CA ALA A 113 -10.57 -25.13 29.82
C ALA A 113 -9.65 -25.21 31.06
N VAL A 114 -8.65 -24.34 31.16
CA VAL A 114 -7.75 -24.28 32.32
C VAL A 114 -8.38 -23.52 33.47
N SER A 115 -8.80 -22.28 33.27
CA SER A 115 -9.51 -21.51 34.29
C SER A 115 -10.08 -20.20 33.72
N TRP A 116 -11.23 -19.78 34.27
CA TRP A 116 -11.86 -18.50 33.92
C TRP A 116 -10.98 -17.28 34.20
N PRO A 117 -10.24 -17.18 35.34
CA PRO A 117 -9.31 -16.10 35.57
C PRO A 117 -8.20 -16.00 34.49
N LEU A 118 -7.69 -17.13 34.01
CA LEU A 118 -6.67 -17.14 32.93
C LEU A 118 -7.24 -16.59 31.64
N PHE A 119 -8.45 -16.97 31.26
CA PHE A 119 -9.14 -16.44 30.10
C PHE A 119 -9.27 -14.92 30.19
N LEU A 120 -9.71 -14.39 31.36
CA LEU A 120 -9.82 -12.93 31.54
C LEU A 120 -8.48 -12.22 31.42
N TRP A 121 -7.40 -12.79 31.95
CA TRP A 121 -6.05 -12.21 31.79
C TRP A 121 -5.55 -12.22 30.36
N MET A 122 -5.89 -13.24 29.59
CA MET A 122 -5.48 -13.38 28.20
C MET A 122 -6.43 -12.67 27.22
N THR A 123 -7.55 -12.12 27.68
CA THR A 123 -8.56 -11.48 26.84
C THR A 123 -7.98 -10.45 25.85
N PRO A 124 -7.06 -9.55 26.20
CA PRO A 124 -6.51 -8.60 25.24
C PRO A 124 -5.79 -9.26 24.05
N VAL A 125 -5.07 -10.36 24.32
CA VAL A 125 -4.36 -11.14 23.29
C VAL A 125 -5.36 -11.92 22.43
N ILE A 126 -6.32 -12.61 23.09
CA ILE A 126 -7.36 -13.41 22.44
C ILE A 126 -8.21 -12.52 21.51
N VAL A 127 -8.67 -11.38 21.99
CA VAL A 127 -9.50 -10.44 21.21
C VAL A 127 -8.74 -9.93 20.01
N GLY A 128 -7.46 -9.56 20.16
CA GLY A 128 -6.62 -9.12 19.05
C GLY A 128 -6.49 -10.17 17.95
N LEU A 129 -6.26 -11.43 18.32
CA LEU A 129 -6.13 -12.54 17.37
C LEU A 129 -7.47 -12.91 16.71
N VAL A 130 -8.54 -13.03 17.50
CA VAL A 130 -9.89 -13.36 16.99
C VAL A 130 -10.38 -12.28 16.02
N LEU A 131 -10.09 -11.01 16.31
CA LEU A 131 -10.44 -9.87 15.48
C LEU A 131 -9.38 -9.56 14.40
N ALA A 132 -8.41 -10.43 14.15
CA ALA A 132 -7.33 -10.15 13.20
C ALA A 132 -7.85 -9.77 11.79
N ILE A 133 -8.86 -10.48 11.29
CA ILE A 133 -9.47 -10.21 9.97
C ILE A 133 -10.14 -8.82 9.93
N PRO A 134 -11.11 -8.48 10.80
CA PRO A 134 -11.74 -7.17 10.78
C PRO A 134 -10.77 -6.04 11.13
N LEU A 135 -9.81 -6.24 12.03
CA LEU A 135 -8.75 -5.26 12.33
C LEU A 135 -7.94 -4.94 11.07
N ALA A 136 -7.46 -5.97 10.37
CA ALA A 136 -6.71 -5.79 9.13
C ALA A 136 -7.57 -5.10 8.05
N ALA A 137 -8.86 -5.45 7.92
CA ALA A 137 -9.76 -4.84 6.95
C ALA A 137 -9.99 -3.35 7.23
N VAL A 138 -10.17 -2.97 8.50
CA VAL A 138 -10.40 -1.59 8.91
C VAL A 138 -9.13 -0.76 8.78
N THR A 139 -8.01 -1.26 9.27
CA THR A 139 -6.72 -0.52 9.24
C THR A 139 -6.15 -0.37 7.84
N ALA A 140 -6.42 -1.32 6.92
CA ALA A 140 -6.05 -1.22 5.51
C ALA A 140 -7.03 -0.35 4.67
N SER A 141 -8.14 0.11 5.26
CA SER A 141 -9.17 0.87 4.53
C SER A 141 -8.84 2.35 4.45
N ALA A 142 -8.47 2.84 3.27
CA ALA A 142 -8.29 4.27 3.01
C ALA A 142 -9.57 5.10 3.31
N ALA A 143 -10.75 4.51 3.11
CA ALA A 143 -12.02 5.18 3.44
C ALA A 143 -12.17 5.40 4.95
N PHE A 144 -11.77 4.42 5.77
CA PHE A 144 -11.78 4.53 7.23
C PHE A 144 -10.78 5.59 7.70
N GLY A 145 -9.54 5.57 7.14
CA GLY A 145 -8.52 6.59 7.44
C GLY A 145 -9.01 8.00 7.11
N ARG A 146 -9.58 8.21 5.91
CA ARG A 146 -10.20 9.50 5.55
C ARG A 146 -11.36 9.91 6.48
N GLY A 147 -12.13 8.95 6.95
CA GLY A 147 -13.19 9.21 7.95
C GLY A 147 -12.63 9.74 9.26
N LEU A 148 -11.60 9.12 9.80
CA LEU A 148 -10.91 9.58 11.02
C LEU A 148 -10.26 10.96 10.82
N GLN A 149 -9.62 11.18 9.68
CA GLN A 149 -9.02 12.45 9.32
C GLN A 149 -10.07 13.60 9.26
N ARG A 150 -11.27 13.35 8.69
CA ARG A 150 -12.38 14.31 8.66
C ARG A 150 -12.86 14.67 10.07
N LEU A 151 -12.84 13.74 11.01
CA LEU A 151 -13.14 13.97 12.42
C LEU A 151 -11.99 14.70 13.15
N GLY A 152 -10.83 14.83 12.48
CA GLY A 152 -9.61 15.40 13.03
C GLY A 152 -8.94 14.48 14.04
N LEU A 153 -9.16 13.16 13.92
CA LEU A 153 -8.56 12.12 14.74
C LEU A 153 -7.46 11.43 13.96
N LEU A 154 -6.39 11.02 14.65
CA LEU A 154 -5.20 10.36 14.08
C LEU A 154 -4.58 11.13 12.89
N ALA A 155 -4.86 12.42 12.77
CA ALA A 155 -4.33 13.27 11.71
C ALA A 155 -2.99 13.88 12.14
N THR A 156 -2.03 13.88 11.22
CA THR A 156 -0.74 14.55 11.40
C THR A 156 -0.84 16.03 11.01
N PRO A 157 0.07 16.89 11.49
CA PRO A 157 0.13 18.29 11.07
C PRO A 157 0.26 18.45 9.54
N GLU A 158 1.03 17.57 8.88
CA GLU A 158 1.28 17.59 7.45
C GLU A 158 0.04 17.26 6.61
N GLU A 159 -0.91 16.53 7.17
CA GLU A 159 -2.20 16.25 6.52
C GLU A 159 -3.16 17.44 6.57
N ARG A 160 -2.99 18.32 7.55
CA ARG A 160 -3.81 19.55 7.69
C ARG A 160 -3.20 20.74 6.96
N ASP A 161 -1.88 20.85 7.02
CA ASP A 161 -1.09 21.88 6.38
C ASP A 161 0.06 21.20 5.61
N PRO A 162 -0.24 20.67 4.40
CA PRO A 162 0.74 19.91 3.64
C PRO A 162 1.90 20.82 3.22
N PRO A 163 3.15 20.39 3.37
CA PRO A 163 4.31 21.11 2.91
C PRO A 163 4.25 21.35 1.39
N GLU A 164 4.91 22.40 0.91
CA GLU A 164 4.86 22.85 -0.48
C GLU A 164 5.16 21.73 -1.49
N VAL A 165 6.08 20.82 -1.14
CA VAL A 165 6.43 19.66 -1.97
C VAL A 165 5.23 18.74 -2.18
N LEU A 166 4.44 18.45 -1.12
CA LEU A 166 3.23 17.64 -1.23
C LEU A 166 2.11 18.36 -1.96
N GLN A 167 1.97 19.67 -1.77
CA GLN A 167 1.00 20.48 -2.52
C GLN A 167 1.31 20.44 -4.02
N ARG A 168 2.59 20.61 -4.40
CA ARG A 168 3.06 20.49 -5.79
C ARG A 168 2.85 19.07 -6.35
N ALA A 169 3.22 18.04 -5.59
CA ALA A 169 3.02 16.65 -6.02
C ALA A 169 1.53 16.35 -6.26
N ASN A 170 0.64 16.78 -5.36
CA ASN A 170 -0.79 16.62 -5.52
C ASN A 170 -1.36 17.43 -6.70
N ALA A 171 -0.86 18.62 -6.95
CA ALA A 171 -1.24 19.42 -8.12
C ALA A 171 -0.83 18.72 -9.43
N LEU A 172 0.40 18.21 -9.50
CA LEU A 172 0.88 17.44 -10.64
C LEU A 172 0.12 16.12 -10.82
N ALA A 173 -0.16 15.40 -9.73
CA ALA A 173 -0.94 14.17 -9.78
C ALA A 173 -2.34 14.39 -10.36
N ARG A 174 -3.01 15.49 -9.99
CA ARG A 174 -4.32 15.86 -10.57
C ARG A 174 -4.26 16.20 -12.06
N MET A 175 -3.13 16.77 -12.53
CA MET A 175 -2.90 17.02 -13.96
C MET A 175 -2.62 15.74 -14.74
N VAL A 176 -2.09 14.72 -14.05
CA VAL A 176 -1.75 13.40 -14.58
C VAL A 176 -2.80 12.37 -14.14
N GLU A 177 -3.99 12.77 -13.67
CA GLU A 177 -5.11 11.85 -13.49
C GLU A 177 -5.35 11.17 -14.85
N CYS A 178 -4.59 10.08 -15.03
CA CYS A 178 -4.72 9.20 -16.16
C CYS A 178 -6.09 8.56 -16.03
N ASP A 179 -6.97 8.90 -16.92
CA ASP A 179 -8.06 8.05 -17.33
C ASP A 179 -7.50 6.63 -17.47
N ASP A 180 -8.25 5.61 -17.09
CA ASP A 180 -7.83 4.21 -17.27
C ASP A 180 -7.54 3.88 -18.75
N ASP A 181 -7.91 4.77 -19.65
CA ASP A 181 -7.60 4.74 -21.05
C ASP A 181 -6.17 5.23 -21.33
N VAL A 182 -5.27 4.26 -21.51
CA VAL A 182 -3.87 4.51 -21.90
C VAL A 182 -3.73 5.02 -23.37
N THR A 183 -4.80 4.99 -24.13
CA THR A 183 -4.81 5.33 -25.58
C THR A 183 -4.49 6.80 -25.80
N ALA A 184 -5.15 7.70 -25.08
CA ALA A 184 -4.98 9.14 -25.25
C ALA A 184 -3.56 9.66 -24.93
N PRO A 185 -2.91 9.25 -23.81
CA PRO A 185 -1.53 9.60 -23.53
C PRO A 185 -0.54 9.07 -24.57
N ILE A 186 -0.72 7.85 -25.07
CA ILE A 186 0.15 7.25 -26.09
C ILE A 186 0.00 7.99 -27.41
N LEU A 187 -1.20 8.30 -27.83
CA LEU A 187 -1.46 9.09 -29.03
C LEU A 187 -0.81 10.47 -28.95
N ARG A 188 -0.85 11.14 -27.78
CA ARG A 188 -0.15 12.42 -27.56
C ARG A 188 1.36 12.26 -27.69
N LEU A 189 1.93 11.19 -27.08
CA LEU A 189 3.35 10.91 -27.16
C LEU A 189 3.78 10.73 -28.62
N LEU A 190 3.12 9.82 -29.36
CA LEU A 190 3.51 9.45 -30.71
C LEU A 190 3.29 10.57 -31.75
N ARG A 191 2.31 11.46 -31.51
CA ARG A 191 2.01 12.60 -32.40
C ARG A 191 2.91 13.83 -32.18
N ASN A 192 3.62 13.91 -31.07
CA ASN A 192 4.47 15.07 -30.77
C ASN A 192 5.96 14.67 -30.85
N PRO A 193 6.70 15.16 -31.89
CA PRO A 193 8.11 14.84 -32.08
C PRO A 193 8.99 15.20 -30.88
N ASP A 194 8.69 16.33 -30.19
CA ASP A 194 9.45 16.76 -29.03
C ASP A 194 9.26 15.81 -27.85
N MET A 195 8.03 15.31 -27.66
CA MET A 195 7.74 14.32 -26.64
C MET A 195 8.40 12.97 -26.96
N VAL A 196 8.41 12.55 -28.20
CA VAL A 196 9.13 11.34 -28.65
C VAL A 196 10.63 11.49 -28.40
N ALA A 197 11.22 12.63 -28.76
CA ALA A 197 12.63 12.90 -28.52
C ALA A 197 12.97 12.89 -27.02
N ALA A 198 12.15 13.54 -26.19
CA ALA A 198 12.30 13.54 -24.74
C ALA A 198 12.16 12.13 -24.15
N HIS A 199 11.16 11.36 -24.60
CA HIS A 199 10.97 9.98 -24.17
C HIS A 199 12.17 9.10 -24.56
N ARG A 200 12.64 9.22 -25.80
CA ARG A 200 13.82 8.50 -26.28
C ARG A 200 15.08 8.82 -25.47
N ALA A 201 15.27 10.09 -25.08
CA ALA A 201 16.41 10.50 -24.25
C ALA A 201 16.33 9.90 -22.82
N MET A 202 15.15 9.55 -22.33
CA MET A 202 14.97 8.90 -21.04
C MET A 202 15.13 7.37 -21.09
N LEU A 203 15.11 6.75 -22.28
CA LEU A 203 15.32 5.32 -22.44
C LEU A 203 16.76 4.96 -22.04
N ARG A 204 16.91 4.19 -20.98
CA ARG A 204 18.22 3.68 -20.57
C ARG A 204 18.46 2.30 -21.21
N PRO A 205 19.63 2.08 -21.81
CA PRO A 205 20.01 0.75 -22.26
C PRO A 205 19.95 -0.22 -21.07
N ARG A 206 19.06 -1.21 -21.14
CA ARG A 206 18.94 -2.22 -20.10
C ARG A 206 20.14 -3.16 -20.23
N ALA A 207 21.01 -3.19 -19.23
CA ALA A 207 22.09 -4.18 -19.17
C ALA A 207 21.44 -5.58 -19.04
N ARG A 208 21.46 -6.35 -20.11
CA ARG A 208 20.94 -7.72 -20.12
C ARG A 208 22.02 -8.67 -19.64
N GLN A 209 21.70 -9.53 -18.70
CA GLN A 209 22.56 -10.68 -18.41
C GLN A 209 22.50 -11.66 -19.60
N ARG A 210 23.60 -12.36 -19.83
CA ARG A 210 23.70 -13.32 -20.96
C ARG A 210 22.64 -14.40 -20.80
N GLY A 211 21.65 -14.46 -21.71
CA GLY A 211 20.53 -15.40 -21.69
C GLY A 211 19.23 -14.86 -21.08
N GLU A 212 19.21 -13.63 -20.57
CA GLU A 212 17.98 -13.00 -20.10
C GLU A 212 17.14 -12.47 -21.28
N VAL A 213 15.95 -13.04 -21.47
CA VAL A 213 14.99 -12.63 -22.50
C VAL A 213 13.82 -11.91 -21.84
N ASP A 214 13.56 -10.67 -22.24
CA ASP A 214 12.32 -9.98 -21.86
C ASP A 214 11.18 -10.50 -22.73
N VAL A 215 10.46 -11.49 -22.20
CA VAL A 215 9.37 -12.17 -22.91
C VAL A 215 8.29 -11.17 -23.34
N ALA A 216 7.97 -10.16 -22.51
CA ALA A 216 6.95 -9.17 -22.83
C ALA A 216 7.37 -8.31 -24.03
N LEU A 217 8.65 -7.95 -24.13
CA LEU A 217 9.18 -7.20 -25.26
C LEU A 217 9.17 -8.04 -26.54
N VAL A 218 9.66 -9.30 -26.47
CA VAL A 218 9.72 -10.18 -27.65
C VAL A 218 8.32 -10.45 -28.20
N VAL A 219 7.38 -10.78 -27.31
CA VAL A 219 5.98 -11.02 -27.72
C VAL A 219 5.32 -9.73 -28.24
N GLY A 220 5.58 -8.60 -27.57
CA GLY A 220 5.06 -7.30 -28.00
C GLY A 220 5.57 -6.89 -29.39
N LEU A 221 6.88 -7.07 -29.67
CA LEU A 221 7.46 -6.80 -30.99
C LEU A 221 6.89 -7.75 -32.06
N ALA A 222 6.80 -9.05 -31.78
CA ALA A 222 6.23 -10.01 -32.72
C ALA A 222 4.77 -9.69 -33.08
N LYS A 223 3.97 -9.25 -32.11
CA LYS A 223 2.60 -8.79 -32.37
C LYS A 223 2.54 -7.53 -33.22
N LEU A 224 3.48 -6.58 -33.01
CA LEU A 224 3.56 -5.35 -33.79
C LEU A 224 4.00 -5.57 -35.24
N ASP A 225 4.72 -6.65 -35.54
CA ASP A 225 5.12 -6.99 -36.90
C ASP A 225 3.93 -7.39 -37.80
N ASP A 226 2.86 -7.94 -37.17
CA ASP A 226 1.64 -8.39 -37.85
C ASP A 226 0.52 -7.31 -37.86
N ILE A 227 0.79 -6.10 -37.38
CA ILE A 227 -0.21 -5.05 -37.18
C ILE A 227 0.11 -3.81 -38.02
N ASP A 228 -0.89 -3.32 -38.74
CA ASP A 228 -0.78 -2.14 -39.62
C ASP A 228 -1.46 -0.89 -39.03
N SER A 229 -2.18 -0.98 -37.92
CA SER A 229 -2.85 0.17 -37.31
C SER A 229 -2.54 0.29 -35.80
N LEU A 230 -2.45 1.56 -35.35
CA LEU A 230 -2.19 1.84 -33.94
C LEU A 230 -3.37 1.39 -33.03
N ASP A 231 -4.59 1.52 -33.51
CA ASP A 231 -5.79 1.11 -32.76
C ASP A 231 -5.79 -0.39 -32.50
N ASP A 232 -5.41 -1.21 -33.49
CA ASP A 232 -5.26 -2.65 -33.32
C ASP A 232 -4.11 -2.98 -32.38
N ALA A 233 -2.99 -2.26 -32.49
CA ALA A 233 -1.84 -2.43 -31.59
C ALA A 233 -2.24 -2.21 -30.13
N LEU A 234 -3.01 -1.16 -29.83
CA LEU A 234 -3.46 -0.82 -28.48
C LEU A 234 -4.50 -1.81 -27.93
N GLN A 235 -5.26 -2.51 -28.80
CA GLN A 235 -6.21 -3.54 -28.39
C GLN A 235 -5.53 -4.91 -28.14
N ILE A 236 -4.52 -5.27 -28.93
CA ILE A 236 -3.89 -6.60 -28.93
C ILE A 236 -2.74 -6.69 -27.92
N LEU A 237 -2.04 -5.56 -27.68
CA LEU A 237 -0.96 -5.53 -26.70
C LEU A 237 -1.51 -5.46 -25.27
N THR A 238 -1.04 -6.37 -24.44
CA THR A 238 -1.29 -6.25 -23.00
C THR A 238 -0.55 -5.03 -22.43
N ARG A 239 -1.03 -4.47 -21.31
CA ARG A 239 -0.36 -3.34 -20.64
C ARG A 239 1.13 -3.60 -20.38
N ARG A 240 1.50 -4.85 -20.10
CA ARG A 240 2.89 -5.25 -19.85
C ARG A 240 3.73 -5.26 -21.12
N GLU A 241 3.19 -5.78 -22.21
CA GLU A 241 3.85 -5.78 -23.53
C GLU A 241 4.02 -4.36 -24.06
N LEU A 242 2.97 -3.53 -23.94
CA LEU A 242 2.99 -2.12 -24.33
C LEU A 242 4.04 -1.32 -23.54
N ALA A 243 4.13 -1.52 -22.24
CA ALA A 243 5.16 -0.89 -21.41
C ALA A 243 6.57 -1.35 -21.80
N ALA A 244 6.75 -2.64 -22.14
CA ALA A 244 8.02 -3.17 -22.59
C ALA A 244 8.44 -2.60 -23.97
N VAL A 245 7.49 -2.50 -24.89
CA VAL A 245 7.69 -1.91 -26.23
C VAL A 245 8.02 -0.41 -26.14
N LEU A 246 7.29 0.36 -25.34
CA LEU A 246 7.58 1.78 -25.10
C LEU A 246 8.91 1.99 -24.39
N GLY A 247 9.36 1.02 -23.59
CA GLY A 247 10.64 1.03 -22.89
C GLY A 247 11.84 0.61 -23.73
N ASP A 248 11.66 0.20 -25.00
CA ASP A 248 12.71 -0.25 -25.92
C ASP A 248 12.75 0.69 -27.15
N GLY A 249 13.96 1.08 -27.59
CA GLY A 249 14.10 2.00 -28.72
C GLY A 249 13.53 1.47 -30.03
N ARG A 250 13.70 0.17 -30.31
CA ARG A 250 13.16 -0.48 -31.53
C ARG A 250 11.64 -0.62 -31.46
N GLY A 251 11.12 -0.91 -30.26
CA GLY A 251 9.69 -0.98 -30.02
C GLY A 251 9.00 0.36 -30.22
N LEU A 252 9.62 1.43 -29.73
CA LEU A 252 9.15 2.80 -29.92
C LEU A 252 9.15 3.19 -31.41
N ASP A 253 10.24 2.86 -32.13
CA ASP A 253 10.32 3.13 -33.58
C ASP A 253 9.21 2.42 -34.35
N ARG A 254 8.98 1.14 -34.04
CA ARG A 254 7.90 0.39 -34.68
C ARG A 254 6.51 0.93 -34.37
N LEU A 255 6.24 1.35 -33.14
CA LEU A 255 4.97 2.02 -32.79
C LEU A 255 4.78 3.34 -33.56
N ILE A 256 5.84 4.11 -33.78
CA ILE A 256 5.80 5.34 -34.59
C ILE A 256 5.48 5.01 -36.06
N GLU A 257 6.12 3.99 -36.62
CA GLU A 257 5.81 3.53 -37.98
C GLU A 257 4.34 3.16 -38.14
N VAL A 258 3.83 2.30 -37.24
CA VAL A 258 2.44 1.86 -37.26
C VAL A 258 1.47 3.05 -37.04
N SER A 259 1.85 4.04 -36.21
CA SER A 259 1.05 5.24 -35.98
C SER A 259 0.98 6.18 -37.19
N SER A 260 1.99 6.14 -38.06
CA SER A 260 2.08 6.98 -39.26
C SER A 260 1.45 6.32 -40.50
N ALA A 261 1.30 4.99 -40.50
CA ALA A 261 0.83 4.21 -41.64
C ALA A 261 -0.71 4.26 -41.84
N ALA A 262 -1.52 4.61 -40.83
CA ALA A 262 -2.98 4.70 -41.00
C ALA A 262 -3.53 6.01 -40.43
N PRO A 263 -4.38 6.73 -41.17
CA PRO A 263 -5.16 7.83 -40.59
C PRO A 263 -6.19 7.24 -39.62
N VAL A 264 -6.14 7.67 -38.36
CA VAL A 264 -7.13 7.33 -37.31
C VAL A 264 -8.51 7.54 -37.85
N ARG A 265 -9.29 6.48 -37.99
CA ARG A 265 -10.72 6.56 -38.31
C ARG A 265 -11.45 7.28 -37.18
N GLY A 266 -11.76 8.50 -37.47
CA GLY A 266 -12.69 9.46 -37.00
C GLY A 266 -13.31 9.34 -35.61
N ALA A 267 -13.05 10.32 -34.82
CA ALA A 267 -14.05 10.94 -33.98
C ALA A 267 -14.98 11.76 -34.88
N ALA A 268 -16.03 11.13 -35.38
CA ALA A 268 -17.17 11.80 -35.99
C ALA A 268 -18.43 11.01 -35.60
N GLY A 269 -19.20 11.60 -34.67
CA GLY A 269 -20.49 11.10 -34.21
C GLY A 269 -20.85 11.69 -32.89
#